data_09b03a5d0986fdb9cef43201bef87714
#
_entry.id   09b03a5d0986fdb9cef43201bef87714
#
_cell.length_a   1.000
_cell.length_b   1.000
_cell.length_c   1.000
_cell.angle_alpha   90.00
_cell.angle_beta   90.00
_cell.angle_gamma   90.00
#
_symmetry.space_group_name_H-M   'P 1'
#
loop_
_entity.id
_entity.type
_entity.pdbx_description
1 polymer ?
#
loop_
_entity_poly.entity_id
_entity_poly.type
_entity_poly.pdbx_seq_one_letter_code
_entity_poly.pdbx_strand_id
1 'polypeptide(L)'
;DTTAPEAPTVNEVTSESTTVNGTAEPGSEVTVMFPDGTTATATTDDQGNYTIEIPSKVDLNGGEPIRVVSEDKDGNVSLETTTTVVDTTAPEAPTVNEVTSEDTTVSGTAEPGSTVTVTFPDGTTATGTADDQGNYTIEIPSTVNLDGGEPIRVVSEDKDGNVSSETTTTVVDTTAPEAPTVNEVTSEDTSVSGTAEPGSTVTVTFPDGTTATGTADDQGNYTIEIPSNVHLNNGDTVVVTATDKEGNISEPTNTNVIGTGEEPGTGENPGTGEEPGTGEEPGTGENPGTGEEPGTGENPGTGEEPGAGEEPGAGEAPSTGENSPNASHNKDNSNPNESQAEASNNSSNVVENNKSIDNKTNKQSKLPETGEEETRNATLFGSLFAGLGALLLFAKRRRKKEDEK
;
A
#
# COMPACT_ATOMS: atom_id res chain seq x y z
N ASP A 1 19.61 67.16 14.62
CA ASP A 1 20.30 66.19 13.82
C ASP A 1 19.55 65.96 12.51
N THR A 2 20.27 65.71 11.43
CA THR A 2 19.72 65.39 10.11
C THR A 2 20.29 64.09 9.54
N THR A 3 20.99 63.33 10.39
CA THR A 3 21.62 62.08 10.03
C THR A 3 20.66 60.95 10.37
N ALA A 4 20.23 60.20 9.38
CA ALA A 4 19.38 59.03 9.61
C ALA A 4 20.18 57.89 10.29
N PRO A 5 19.52 57.09 11.14
CA PRO A 5 20.14 55.90 11.70
C PRO A 5 20.56 54.92 10.61
N GLU A 6 21.47 53.98 10.97
CA GLU A 6 21.73 52.83 10.10
C GLU A 6 20.49 51.93 10.01
N ALA A 7 20.38 51.21 8.89
CA ALA A 7 19.28 50.28 8.69
C ALA A 7 19.26 49.20 9.82
N PRO A 8 18.12 48.89 10.40
CA PRO A 8 18.05 47.91 11.47
C PRO A 8 18.41 46.50 10.97
N THR A 9 18.98 45.68 11.86
CA THR A 9 19.08 44.22 11.61
C THR A 9 17.81 43.52 12.02
N VAL A 10 17.48 42.40 11.40
CA VAL A 10 16.34 41.57 11.74
C VAL A 10 16.85 40.14 11.84
N ASN A 11 16.58 39.46 12.94
CA ASN A 11 16.84 38.05 13.08
C ASN A 11 15.83 37.26 12.24
N GLU A 12 16.11 35.97 12.01
CA GLU A 12 15.19 35.06 11.30
C GLU A 12 13.78 35.11 11.93
N VAL A 13 12.78 35.22 11.08
CA VAL A 13 11.36 35.19 11.47
C VAL A 13 10.74 34.00 10.75
N THR A 14 10.08 33.13 11.52
CA THR A 14 9.40 31.93 11.01
C THR A 14 7.88 32.09 11.07
N SER A 15 7.15 31.21 10.38
CA SER A 15 5.69 31.15 10.44
C SER A 15 5.15 30.94 11.87
N GLU A 16 5.96 30.32 12.75
CA GLU A 16 5.59 30.08 14.16
C GLU A 16 6.12 31.16 15.12
N SER A 17 6.80 32.20 14.61
CA SER A 17 7.34 33.27 15.45
C SER A 17 6.22 34.11 16.07
N THR A 18 6.37 34.45 17.34
CA THR A 18 5.46 35.37 18.06
C THR A 18 6.05 36.77 18.22
N THR A 19 7.33 36.96 17.89
CA THR A 19 8.05 38.22 17.99
C THR A 19 8.98 38.43 16.78
N VAL A 20 9.22 39.68 16.44
CA VAL A 20 10.30 40.11 15.57
C VAL A 20 11.36 40.81 16.42
N ASN A 21 12.61 40.41 16.29
CA ASN A 21 13.70 40.97 17.07
C ASN A 21 14.94 41.21 16.23
N GLY A 22 15.81 42.07 16.72
CA GLY A 22 17.04 42.44 16.02
C GLY A 22 17.73 43.60 16.72
N THR A 23 18.53 44.39 15.98
CA THR A 23 19.24 45.54 16.51
C THR A 23 19.05 46.78 15.62
N ALA A 24 19.04 47.94 16.25
CA ALA A 24 19.05 49.26 15.59
C ALA A 24 19.81 50.24 16.47
N GLU A 25 19.80 51.52 16.13
CA GLU A 25 20.46 52.55 16.95
C GLU A 25 19.87 52.60 18.36
N PRO A 26 20.70 52.64 19.42
CA PRO A 26 20.21 52.74 20.80
C PRO A 26 19.27 53.92 21.03
N GLY A 27 18.07 53.67 21.57
CA GLY A 27 17.06 54.69 21.83
C GLY A 27 16.23 55.11 20.64
N SER A 28 16.41 54.49 19.44
CA SER A 28 15.55 54.71 18.27
C SER A 28 14.24 53.98 18.41
N GLU A 29 13.18 54.44 17.73
CA GLU A 29 11.93 53.72 17.57
C GLU A 29 11.99 52.86 16.33
N VAL A 30 11.80 51.55 16.49
CA VAL A 30 11.76 50.57 15.40
C VAL A 30 10.31 50.28 15.03
N THR A 31 9.99 50.38 13.76
CA THR A 31 8.69 50.04 13.19
C THR A 31 8.82 48.81 12.31
N VAL A 32 8.06 47.77 12.60
CA VAL A 32 7.86 46.55 11.79
C VAL A 32 6.55 46.68 11.01
N MET A 33 6.61 46.47 9.71
CA MET A 33 5.47 46.35 8.82
C MET A 33 5.30 44.88 8.42
N PHE A 34 4.17 44.31 8.77
CA PHE A 34 3.82 42.91 8.47
C PHE A 34 3.22 42.78 7.06
N PRO A 35 3.12 41.53 6.54
CA PRO A 35 2.61 41.30 5.18
C PRO A 35 1.20 41.81 4.92
N ASP A 36 0.32 41.82 5.92
CA ASP A 36 -1.06 42.34 5.87
C ASP A 36 -1.12 43.91 5.92
N GLY A 37 0.04 44.58 6.04
CA GLY A 37 0.14 46.02 6.21
C GLY A 37 -0.04 46.52 7.65
N THR A 38 -0.26 45.65 8.59
CA THR A 38 -0.25 45.98 10.03
C THR A 38 1.14 46.40 10.46
N THR A 39 1.23 47.38 11.38
CA THR A 39 2.50 47.84 11.94
C THR A 39 2.53 47.66 13.46
N ALA A 40 3.72 47.41 13.99
CA ALA A 40 4.00 47.46 15.41
C ALA A 40 5.34 48.12 15.68
N THR A 41 5.48 48.75 16.82
CA THR A 41 6.68 49.53 17.18
C THR A 41 7.23 49.18 18.54
N ALA A 42 8.53 49.35 18.71
CA ALA A 42 9.21 49.35 20.01
C ALA A 42 10.43 50.24 19.98
N THR A 43 10.82 50.71 21.17
CA THR A 43 12.07 51.48 21.34
C THR A 43 13.20 50.51 21.65
N THR A 44 14.37 50.68 21.03
CA THR A 44 15.56 49.90 21.34
C THR A 44 16.10 50.20 22.71
N ASP A 45 16.73 49.20 23.31
CA ASP A 45 17.44 49.33 24.60
C ASP A 45 18.79 50.10 24.42
N ASP A 46 19.52 50.28 25.54
CA ASP A 46 20.82 50.96 25.54
C ASP A 46 21.90 50.21 24.75
N GLN A 47 21.70 48.92 24.44
CA GLN A 47 22.58 48.12 23.59
C GLN A 47 22.08 48.07 22.14
N GLY A 48 20.97 48.77 21.82
CA GLY A 48 20.36 48.79 20.52
C GLY A 48 19.48 47.58 20.18
N ASN A 49 19.15 46.69 21.13
CA ASN A 49 18.28 45.56 20.84
C ASN A 49 16.80 45.97 20.86
N TYR A 50 16.00 45.36 20.01
CA TYR A 50 14.56 45.48 20.02
C TYR A 50 13.88 44.14 19.97
N THR A 51 12.67 44.04 20.53
CA THR A 51 11.74 42.93 20.42
C THR A 51 10.34 43.47 20.27
N ILE A 52 9.65 43.07 19.21
CA ILE A 52 8.33 43.56 18.84
C ILE A 52 7.38 42.35 18.76
N GLU A 53 6.33 42.34 19.56
CA GLU A 53 5.28 41.29 19.48
C GLU A 53 4.56 41.34 18.14
N ILE A 54 4.36 40.17 17.52
CA ILE A 54 3.56 40.03 16.31
C ILE A 54 2.09 40.09 16.73
N PRO A 55 1.30 41.04 16.21
CA PRO A 55 -0.10 41.13 16.56
C PRO A 55 -0.86 39.85 16.23
N SER A 56 -1.74 39.37 17.13
CA SER A 56 -2.49 38.11 16.98
C SER A 56 -3.40 38.00 15.75
N LYS A 57 -3.55 39.08 15.00
CA LYS A 57 -4.31 39.12 13.73
C LYS A 57 -3.41 38.90 12.51
N VAL A 58 -2.10 39.02 12.68
CA VAL A 58 -1.11 38.79 11.63
C VAL A 58 -0.86 37.29 11.55
N ASP A 59 -1.05 36.75 10.37
CA ASP A 59 -0.79 35.36 10.03
C ASP A 59 0.44 35.30 9.15
N LEU A 60 1.42 34.49 9.53
CA LEU A 60 2.68 34.31 8.80
C LEU A 60 2.70 32.91 8.22
N ASN A 61 2.58 32.82 6.88
CA ASN A 61 2.51 31.53 6.17
C ASN A 61 3.81 31.09 5.49
N GLY A 62 4.86 31.94 5.61
CA GLY A 62 6.14 31.70 4.93
C GLY A 62 6.21 32.30 3.52
N GLY A 63 7.40 32.81 3.18
CA GLY A 63 7.65 33.47 1.89
C GLY A 63 7.26 34.92 1.84
N GLU A 64 6.51 35.46 2.80
CA GLU A 64 6.08 36.83 2.82
C GLU A 64 7.18 37.77 3.35
N PRO A 65 7.26 39.03 2.86
CA PRO A 65 8.22 39.98 3.36
C PRO A 65 7.75 40.69 4.64
N ILE A 66 8.64 40.80 5.62
CA ILE A 66 8.55 41.72 6.74
C ILE A 66 9.53 42.87 6.49
N ARG A 67 9.08 44.11 6.71
CA ARG A 67 9.88 45.31 6.49
C ARG A 67 10.07 46.05 7.80
N VAL A 68 11.28 46.51 8.01
CA VAL A 68 11.67 47.15 9.28
C VAL A 68 12.43 48.42 9.00
N VAL A 69 12.05 49.50 9.68
CA VAL A 69 12.76 50.76 9.68
C VAL A 69 12.99 51.21 11.12
N SER A 70 13.97 52.08 11.34
CA SER A 70 14.20 52.75 12.63
C SER A 70 14.16 54.28 12.43
N GLU A 71 13.66 54.95 13.45
CA GLU A 71 13.58 56.41 13.50
C GLU A 71 14.29 56.91 14.77
N ASP A 72 15.16 57.89 14.62
CA ASP A 72 15.86 58.53 15.72
C ASP A 72 14.95 59.50 16.47
N LYS A 73 15.43 60.08 17.57
CA LYS A 73 14.70 61.04 18.40
C LYS A 73 14.43 62.39 17.67
N ASP A 74 15.16 62.69 16.59
CA ASP A 74 15.05 63.91 15.78
C ASP A 74 14.12 63.70 14.55
N GLY A 75 13.57 62.48 14.35
CA GLY A 75 12.62 62.15 13.29
C GLY A 75 13.29 61.75 11.98
N ASN A 76 14.60 61.44 12.00
CA ASN A 76 15.27 60.88 10.79
C ASN A 76 15.03 59.37 10.71
N VAL A 77 14.59 58.90 9.53
CA VAL A 77 14.22 57.48 9.28
C VAL A 77 15.35 56.79 8.51
N SER A 78 15.69 55.58 8.97
CA SER A 78 16.68 54.71 8.32
C SER A 78 16.27 54.23 6.95
N LEU A 79 17.19 53.58 6.24
CA LEU A 79 16.83 52.70 5.13
C LEU A 79 16.06 51.48 5.67
N GLU A 80 15.16 50.97 4.83
CA GLU A 80 14.36 49.77 5.13
C GLU A 80 15.21 48.50 5.06
N THR A 81 15.06 47.64 6.05
CA THR A 81 15.52 46.25 5.99
C THR A 81 14.32 45.35 5.70
N THR A 82 14.46 44.47 4.75
CA THR A 82 13.44 43.45 4.43
C THR A 82 13.98 42.08 4.76
N THR A 83 13.20 41.27 5.50
CA THR A 83 13.43 39.85 5.71
C THR A 83 12.23 39.06 5.19
N THR A 84 12.44 37.81 4.83
CA THR A 84 11.37 36.88 4.39
C THR A 84 11.05 35.94 5.51
N VAL A 85 9.78 35.72 5.76
CA VAL A 85 9.30 34.69 6.73
C VAL A 85 9.68 33.31 6.22
N VAL A 86 10.30 32.51 7.07
CA VAL A 86 10.60 31.10 6.80
C VAL A 86 9.42 30.26 7.21
N ASP A 87 8.88 29.45 6.33
CA ASP A 87 7.83 28.50 6.68
C ASP A 87 8.42 27.34 7.50
N THR A 88 7.90 27.14 8.70
CA THR A 88 8.23 26.03 9.61
C THR A 88 7.00 25.27 10.04
N THR A 89 5.84 25.60 9.46
CA THR A 89 4.55 24.99 9.80
C THR A 89 4.36 23.73 8.99
N ALA A 90 4.35 22.59 9.66
CA ALA A 90 4.09 21.32 8.99
C ALA A 90 2.63 21.21 8.54
N PRO A 91 2.37 20.55 7.40
CA PRO A 91 1.02 20.24 6.94
C PRO A 91 0.23 19.42 7.98
N GLU A 92 -1.09 19.46 7.92
CA GLU A 92 -1.93 18.50 8.65
C GLU A 92 -1.64 17.07 8.18
N ALA A 93 -1.82 16.09 9.09
CA ALA A 93 -1.67 14.68 8.75
C ALA A 93 -2.60 14.30 7.59
N PRO A 94 -2.10 13.60 6.56
CA PRO A 94 -2.94 13.19 5.44
C PRO A 94 -4.05 12.22 5.87
N THR A 95 -5.18 12.21 5.17
CA THR A 95 -6.16 11.13 5.28
C THR A 95 -5.79 10.01 4.33
N VAL A 96 -6.20 8.79 4.64
CA VAL A 96 -6.02 7.61 3.79
C VAL A 96 -7.37 6.93 3.66
N ASN A 97 -7.81 6.65 2.44
CA ASN A 97 -8.98 5.81 2.19
C ASN A 97 -8.66 4.36 2.57
N GLU A 98 -9.70 3.53 2.74
CA GLU A 98 -9.51 2.09 2.93
C GLU A 98 -8.62 1.52 1.82
N VAL A 99 -7.68 0.68 2.19
CA VAL A 99 -6.79 -0.04 1.27
C VAL A 99 -7.00 -1.53 1.48
N THR A 100 -7.22 -2.23 0.38
CA THR A 100 -7.43 -3.67 0.35
C THR A 100 -6.23 -4.42 -0.23
N SER A 101 -6.16 -5.73 -0.02
CA SER A 101 -5.10 -6.59 -0.58
C SER A 101 -5.12 -6.63 -2.12
N GLU A 102 -6.24 -6.29 -2.75
CA GLU A 102 -6.39 -6.28 -4.22
C GLU A 102 -6.19 -4.88 -4.84
N ASP A 103 -5.98 -3.84 -4.02
CA ASP A 103 -5.78 -2.49 -4.53
C ASP A 103 -4.44 -2.33 -5.23
N THR A 104 -4.43 -1.51 -6.27
CA THR A 104 -3.24 -1.12 -7.02
C THR A 104 -2.80 0.31 -6.73
N THR A 105 -3.57 1.05 -5.92
CA THR A 105 -3.32 2.44 -5.56
C THR A 105 -3.68 2.71 -4.10
N VAL A 106 -2.98 3.67 -3.49
CA VAL A 106 -3.35 4.29 -2.22
C VAL A 106 -3.85 5.70 -2.51
N SER A 107 -4.99 6.07 -1.96
CA SER A 107 -5.59 7.38 -2.17
C SER A 107 -6.08 8.03 -0.88
N GLY A 108 -6.28 9.35 -0.91
CA GLY A 108 -6.75 10.10 0.24
C GLY A 108 -6.68 11.60 0.01
N THR A 109 -6.54 12.36 1.09
CA THR A 109 -6.39 13.82 1.03
C THR A 109 -5.20 14.29 1.86
N ALA A 110 -4.54 15.33 1.40
CA ALA A 110 -3.45 16.03 2.07
C ALA A 110 -3.53 17.53 1.75
N GLU A 111 -2.61 18.33 2.25
CA GLU A 111 -2.53 19.75 1.89
C GLU A 111 -2.32 19.91 0.37
N PRO A 112 -3.09 20.78 -0.31
CA PRO A 112 -2.94 21.02 -1.73
C PRO A 112 -1.51 21.39 -2.12
N GLY A 113 -0.95 20.67 -3.10
CA GLY A 113 0.41 20.87 -3.59
C GLY A 113 1.51 20.20 -2.75
N SER A 114 1.18 19.60 -1.61
CA SER A 114 2.17 18.84 -0.82
C SER A 114 2.60 17.54 -1.51
N THR A 115 3.81 17.10 -1.21
CA THR A 115 4.31 15.78 -1.61
C THR A 115 3.89 14.74 -0.59
N VAL A 116 3.09 13.77 -1.01
CA VAL A 116 2.63 12.66 -0.17
C VAL A 116 3.55 11.47 -0.36
N THR A 117 4.04 10.90 0.74
CA THR A 117 4.86 9.68 0.75
C THR A 117 4.12 8.56 1.45
N VAL A 118 3.94 7.45 0.73
CA VAL A 118 3.39 6.19 1.24
C VAL A 118 4.54 5.23 1.53
N THR A 119 4.57 4.67 2.74
CA THR A 119 5.50 3.60 3.13
C THR A 119 4.72 2.31 3.28
N PHE A 120 5.07 1.31 2.48
CA PHE A 120 4.46 -0.02 2.46
C PHE A 120 5.05 -0.95 3.54
N PRO A 121 4.38 -2.10 3.81
CA PRO A 121 4.80 -3.03 4.87
C PRO A 121 6.24 -3.56 4.72
N ASP A 122 6.71 -3.72 3.50
CA ASP A 122 8.08 -4.17 3.18
C ASP A 122 9.15 -3.06 3.30
N GLY A 123 8.74 -1.83 3.65
CA GLY A 123 9.58 -0.65 3.72
C GLY A 123 9.79 0.07 2.39
N THR A 124 9.22 -0.42 1.29
CA THR A 124 9.19 0.30 0.00
C THR A 124 8.40 1.59 0.14
N THR A 125 8.79 2.63 -0.56
CA THR A 125 8.09 3.91 -0.57
C THR A 125 7.66 4.29 -1.98
N ALA A 126 6.50 4.97 -2.08
CA ALA A 126 6.06 5.64 -3.29
C ALA A 126 5.57 7.05 -2.96
N THR A 127 5.70 7.97 -3.90
CA THR A 127 5.36 9.38 -3.70
C THR A 127 4.41 9.89 -4.78
N GLY A 128 3.61 10.88 -4.42
CA GLY A 128 2.74 11.62 -5.32
C GLY A 128 2.51 13.03 -4.81
N THR A 129 1.84 13.86 -5.58
CA THR A 129 1.51 15.24 -5.20
C THR A 129 0.00 15.35 -5.03
N ALA A 130 -0.44 16.00 -3.95
CA ALA A 130 -1.85 16.35 -3.75
C ALA A 130 -2.26 17.43 -4.76
N ASP A 131 -3.43 17.26 -5.38
CA ASP A 131 -3.97 18.22 -6.36
C ASP A 131 -4.47 19.52 -5.68
N ASP A 132 -4.98 20.48 -6.48
CA ASP A 132 -5.50 21.76 -5.98
C ASP A 132 -6.69 21.60 -5.02
N GLN A 133 -7.34 20.44 -4.97
CA GLN A 133 -8.42 20.08 -4.06
C GLN A 133 -7.90 19.27 -2.87
N GLY A 134 -6.60 18.99 -2.84
CA GLY A 134 -5.95 18.20 -1.81
C GLY A 134 -6.05 16.68 -2.01
N ASN A 135 -6.57 16.18 -3.13
CA ASN A 135 -6.64 14.73 -3.35
C ASN A 135 -5.32 14.18 -3.87
N TYR A 136 -4.98 12.97 -3.43
CA TYR A 136 -3.85 12.22 -3.97
C TYR A 136 -4.25 10.80 -4.34
N THR A 137 -3.55 10.24 -5.34
CA THR A 137 -3.60 8.82 -5.72
C THR A 137 -2.19 8.39 -6.09
N ILE A 138 -1.69 7.36 -5.41
CA ILE A 138 -0.31 6.88 -5.54
C ILE A 138 -0.35 5.39 -5.88
N GLU A 139 0.29 5.01 -6.99
CA GLU A 139 0.41 3.63 -7.44
C GLU A 139 1.18 2.78 -6.42
N ILE A 140 0.68 1.58 -6.13
CA ILE A 140 1.38 0.57 -5.34
C ILE A 140 2.40 -0.10 -6.26
N PRO A 141 3.72 -0.07 -5.93
CA PRO A 141 4.72 -0.73 -6.76
C PRO A 141 4.42 -2.22 -6.94
N SER A 142 4.56 -2.75 -8.14
CA SER A 142 4.27 -4.15 -8.47
C SER A 142 5.12 -5.19 -7.71
N THR A 143 6.14 -4.73 -6.99
CA THR A 143 6.97 -5.57 -6.10
C THR A 143 6.43 -5.67 -4.69
N VAL A 144 5.46 -4.81 -4.32
CA VAL A 144 4.80 -4.82 -3.02
C VAL A 144 3.64 -5.79 -3.10
N ASN A 145 3.57 -6.70 -2.16
CA ASN A 145 2.42 -7.59 -1.95
C ASN A 145 1.68 -7.14 -0.68
N LEU A 146 0.38 -7.05 -0.75
CA LEU A 146 -0.49 -6.69 0.37
C LEU A 146 -1.32 -7.93 0.72
N ASP A 147 -0.97 -8.57 1.84
CA ASP A 147 -1.62 -9.82 2.28
C ASP A 147 -2.78 -9.59 3.26
N GLY A 148 -2.98 -8.33 3.71
CA GLY A 148 -4.00 -7.96 4.69
C GLY A 148 -3.51 -8.05 6.15
N GLY A 149 -3.96 -7.08 6.96
CA GLY A 149 -3.54 -6.92 8.35
C GLY A 149 -2.26 -6.11 8.55
N GLU A 150 -1.51 -5.79 7.48
CA GLU A 150 -0.27 -5.01 7.57
C GLU A 150 -0.55 -3.51 7.59
N PRO A 151 0.32 -2.72 8.22
CA PRO A 151 0.20 -1.28 8.25
C PRO A 151 0.79 -0.62 6.99
N ILE A 152 0.07 0.34 6.44
CA ILE A 152 0.55 1.34 5.50
C ILE A 152 0.66 2.67 6.24
N ARG A 153 1.75 3.41 6.02
CA ARG A 153 2.03 4.68 6.68
C ARG A 153 2.15 5.78 5.64
N VAL A 154 1.56 6.93 5.94
CA VAL A 154 1.50 8.05 5.01
C VAL A 154 1.86 9.34 5.73
N VAL A 155 2.73 10.12 5.11
CA VAL A 155 3.08 11.48 5.52
C VAL A 155 2.95 12.42 4.33
N SER A 156 2.79 13.71 4.60
CA SER A 156 2.86 14.76 3.59
C SER A 156 3.97 15.76 3.94
N GLU A 157 4.60 16.32 2.92
CA GLU A 157 5.67 17.33 3.03
C GLU A 157 5.28 18.51 2.16
N ASP A 158 5.33 19.71 2.73
CA ASP A 158 5.06 20.95 2.00
C ASP A 158 6.23 21.34 1.07
N LYS A 159 6.06 22.49 0.39
CA LYS A 159 7.10 23.03 -0.53
C LYS A 159 8.38 23.48 0.19
N ASP A 160 8.32 23.73 1.48
CA ASP A 160 9.42 24.24 2.29
C ASP A 160 10.15 23.15 3.09
N GLY A 161 9.67 21.89 2.99
CA GLY A 161 10.29 20.71 3.58
C GLY A 161 9.75 20.37 4.98
N ASN A 162 8.64 20.98 5.41
CA ASN A 162 8.00 20.62 6.68
C ASN A 162 7.17 19.37 6.49
N VAL A 163 7.34 18.39 7.38
CA VAL A 163 6.71 17.06 7.28
C VAL A 163 5.60 16.94 8.31
N SER A 164 4.44 16.47 7.87
CA SER A 164 3.28 16.23 8.72
C SER A 164 3.49 15.11 9.76
N SER A 165 2.57 15.01 10.70
CA SER A 165 2.41 13.78 11.47
C SER A 165 2.01 12.61 10.55
N GLU A 166 2.44 11.39 10.92
CA GLU A 166 2.14 10.15 10.19
C GLU A 166 0.68 9.72 10.39
N THR A 167 0.01 9.33 9.32
CA THR A 167 -1.23 8.57 9.35
C THR A 167 -0.94 7.10 9.05
N THR A 168 -1.49 6.20 9.84
CA THR A 168 -1.38 4.75 9.63
C THR A 168 -2.77 4.17 9.33
N THR A 169 -2.87 3.37 8.27
CA THR A 169 -4.03 2.52 7.96
C THR A 169 -3.59 1.06 7.90
N THR A 170 -4.55 0.15 8.07
CA THR A 170 -4.30 -1.30 7.97
C THR A 170 -4.93 -1.81 6.69
N VAL A 171 -4.19 -2.64 5.95
CA VAL A 171 -4.70 -3.30 4.74
C VAL A 171 -5.83 -4.26 5.12
N VAL A 172 -6.94 -4.17 4.43
CA VAL A 172 -8.05 -5.12 4.56
C VAL A 172 -7.82 -6.28 3.59
N ASP A 173 -7.79 -7.50 4.09
CA ASP A 173 -7.71 -8.68 3.25
C ASP A 173 -9.05 -8.92 2.54
N THR A 174 -9.03 -8.90 1.21
CA THR A 174 -10.17 -9.20 0.33
C THR A 174 -9.82 -10.33 -0.64
N THR A 175 -8.60 -10.89 -0.52
CA THR A 175 -8.10 -11.95 -1.40
C THR A 175 -8.66 -13.28 -0.97
N ALA A 176 -9.48 -13.90 -1.82
CA ALA A 176 -9.99 -15.23 -1.54
C ALA A 176 -8.89 -16.30 -1.66
N PRO A 177 -8.94 -17.37 -0.84
CA PRO A 177 -8.05 -18.51 -0.98
C PRO A 177 -8.13 -19.13 -2.38
N GLU A 178 -7.09 -19.84 -2.79
CA GLU A 178 -7.16 -20.67 -4.00
C GLU A 178 -8.23 -21.77 -3.83
N ALA A 179 -8.85 -22.19 -4.95
CA ALA A 179 -9.83 -23.28 -4.94
C ALA A 179 -9.19 -24.56 -4.35
N PRO A 180 -9.85 -25.22 -3.38
CA PRO A 180 -9.30 -26.43 -2.75
C PRO A 180 -9.16 -27.56 -3.76
N THR A 181 -8.15 -28.42 -3.59
CA THR A 181 -8.12 -29.71 -4.29
C THR A 181 -8.99 -30.73 -3.56
N VAL A 182 -9.53 -31.68 -4.30
CA VAL A 182 -10.34 -32.77 -3.73
C VAL A 182 -9.78 -34.10 -4.26
N ASN A 183 -9.45 -35.02 -3.37
CA ASN A 183 -9.11 -36.37 -3.74
C ASN A 183 -10.34 -37.09 -4.32
N GLU A 184 -10.10 -38.18 -5.05
CA GLU A 184 -11.20 -39.04 -5.55
C GLU A 184 -12.18 -39.37 -4.43
N VAL A 185 -13.49 -39.22 -4.70
CA VAL A 185 -14.59 -39.55 -3.77
C VAL A 185 -15.38 -40.68 -4.35
N THR A 186 -15.57 -41.73 -3.55
CA THR A 186 -16.36 -42.90 -3.93
C THR A 186 -17.66 -42.97 -3.14
N SER A 187 -18.62 -43.81 -3.63
CA SER A 187 -19.91 -44.01 -2.95
C SER A 187 -19.80 -44.75 -1.58
N GLU A 188 -18.64 -45.32 -1.27
CA GLU A 188 -18.38 -46.02 0.00
C GLU A 188 -17.51 -45.22 0.98
N ASP A 189 -17.05 -44.05 0.56
CA ASP A 189 -16.21 -43.19 1.42
C ASP A 189 -16.99 -42.64 2.61
N THR A 190 -16.33 -42.55 3.73
CA THR A 190 -16.85 -41.94 4.97
C THR A 190 -16.28 -40.54 5.22
N SER A 191 -15.37 -40.06 4.37
CA SER A 191 -14.76 -38.73 4.46
C SER A 191 -14.39 -38.20 3.09
N VAL A 192 -14.35 -36.87 2.96
CA VAL A 192 -13.80 -36.14 1.83
C VAL A 192 -12.48 -35.52 2.26
N SER A 193 -11.45 -35.68 1.45
CA SER A 193 -10.09 -35.16 1.75
C SER A 193 -9.47 -34.46 0.56
N GLY A 194 -8.46 -33.64 0.83
CA GLY A 194 -7.74 -32.90 -0.20
C GLY A 194 -6.79 -31.88 0.40
N THR A 195 -6.51 -30.82 -0.36
CA THR A 195 -5.70 -29.70 0.12
C THR A 195 -6.40 -28.37 -0.09
N ALA A 196 -6.18 -27.41 0.80
CA ALA A 196 -6.64 -26.04 0.75
C ALA A 196 -5.57 -25.13 1.35
N GLU A 197 -5.80 -23.86 1.40
CA GLU A 197 -4.91 -22.91 2.07
C GLU A 197 -4.76 -23.28 3.55
N PRO A 198 -3.53 -23.35 4.09
CA PRO A 198 -3.30 -23.68 5.50
C PRO A 198 -4.06 -22.76 6.45
N GLY A 199 -4.82 -23.37 7.39
CA GLY A 199 -5.62 -22.62 8.36
C GLY A 199 -7.01 -22.22 7.86
N SER A 200 -7.31 -22.33 6.57
CA SER A 200 -8.63 -22.02 6.02
C SER A 200 -9.70 -23.00 6.52
N THR A 201 -10.93 -22.53 6.58
CA THR A 201 -12.10 -23.37 6.86
C THR A 201 -12.61 -23.98 5.56
N VAL A 202 -12.51 -25.29 5.42
CA VAL A 202 -13.00 -26.02 4.24
C VAL A 202 -14.45 -26.43 4.48
N THR A 203 -15.32 -26.11 3.53
CA THR A 203 -16.74 -26.50 3.54
C THR A 203 -17.01 -27.46 2.39
N VAL A 204 -17.53 -28.65 2.73
CA VAL A 204 -18.03 -29.64 1.78
C VAL A 204 -19.55 -29.56 1.74
N THR A 205 -20.08 -29.35 0.53
CA THR A 205 -21.54 -29.38 0.26
C THR A 205 -21.88 -30.65 -0.51
N PHE A 206 -22.74 -31.46 0.07
CA PHE A 206 -23.20 -32.74 -0.50
C PHE A 206 -24.40 -32.57 -1.43
N PRO A 207 -24.72 -33.57 -2.26
CA PRO A 207 -25.80 -33.49 -3.24
C PRO A 207 -27.19 -33.17 -2.67
N ASP A 208 -27.44 -33.52 -1.43
CA ASP A 208 -28.71 -33.26 -0.71
C ASP A 208 -28.74 -31.83 -0.09
N GLY A 209 -27.68 -31.04 -0.28
CA GLY A 209 -27.52 -29.70 0.30
C GLY A 209 -27.01 -29.70 1.74
N THR A 210 -26.74 -30.86 2.34
CA THR A 210 -26.07 -30.96 3.65
C THR A 210 -24.63 -30.41 3.51
N THR A 211 -24.13 -29.76 4.55
CA THR A 211 -22.75 -29.26 4.61
C THR A 211 -21.99 -29.87 5.79
N ALA A 212 -20.70 -30.08 5.60
CA ALA A 212 -19.77 -30.41 6.68
C ALA A 212 -18.53 -29.52 6.55
N THR A 213 -17.91 -29.17 7.66
CA THR A 213 -16.75 -28.25 7.68
C THR A 213 -15.59 -28.87 8.44
N GLY A 214 -14.37 -28.45 8.07
CA GLY A 214 -13.13 -28.78 8.77
C GLY A 214 -12.10 -27.67 8.51
N THR A 215 -10.95 -27.75 9.16
CA THR A 215 -9.85 -26.80 8.98
C THR A 215 -8.70 -27.49 8.26
N ALA A 216 -8.09 -26.84 7.28
CA ALA A 216 -6.85 -27.29 6.68
C ALA A 216 -5.69 -27.15 7.68
N ASP A 217 -4.86 -28.17 7.79
CA ASP A 217 -3.70 -28.17 8.68
C ASP A 217 -2.57 -27.23 8.17
N ASP A 218 -1.46 -27.13 8.93
CA ASP A 218 -0.32 -26.28 8.57
C ASP A 218 0.36 -26.66 7.24
N GLN A 219 0.08 -27.88 6.72
CA GLN A 219 0.53 -28.35 5.42
C GLN A 219 -0.56 -28.20 4.35
N GLY A 220 -1.71 -27.64 4.72
CA GLY A 220 -2.85 -27.44 3.85
C GLY A 220 -3.75 -28.67 3.68
N ASN A 221 -3.52 -29.79 4.37
CA ASN A 221 -4.36 -30.98 4.20
C ASN A 221 -5.65 -30.86 5.01
N TYR A 222 -6.73 -31.37 4.45
CA TYR A 222 -8.00 -31.51 5.17
C TYR A 222 -8.59 -32.92 5.01
N THR A 223 -9.36 -33.33 6.03
CA THR A 223 -10.21 -34.54 6.00
C THR A 223 -11.49 -34.22 6.75
N ILE A 224 -12.61 -34.33 6.06
CA ILE A 224 -13.94 -33.98 6.58
C ILE A 224 -14.84 -35.18 6.49
N GLU A 225 -15.37 -35.62 7.64
CA GLU A 225 -16.30 -36.74 7.73
C GLU A 225 -17.60 -36.46 6.98
N ILE A 226 -18.08 -37.46 6.23
CA ILE A 226 -19.40 -37.43 5.58
C ILE A 226 -20.46 -37.71 6.63
N PRO A 227 -21.44 -36.84 6.84
CA PRO A 227 -22.51 -37.06 7.81
C PRO A 227 -23.24 -38.38 7.53
N SER A 228 -23.56 -39.17 8.58
CA SER A 228 -24.15 -40.51 8.47
C SER A 228 -25.53 -40.54 7.78
N ASN A 229 -26.17 -39.40 7.62
CA ASN A 229 -27.45 -39.28 6.90
C ASN A 229 -27.26 -38.94 5.41
N VAL A 230 -26.05 -38.66 4.97
CA VAL A 230 -25.70 -38.39 3.56
C VAL A 230 -25.36 -39.72 2.89
N HIS A 231 -25.91 -39.94 1.71
CA HIS A 231 -25.64 -41.13 0.89
C HIS A 231 -25.15 -40.63 -0.47
N LEU A 232 -23.96 -41.06 -0.86
CA LEU A 232 -23.35 -40.73 -2.13
C LEU A 232 -23.62 -41.81 -3.15
N ASN A 233 -24.11 -41.42 -4.32
CA ASN A 233 -24.34 -42.31 -5.46
C ASN A 233 -23.38 -42.01 -6.60
N ASN A 234 -23.14 -42.97 -7.46
CA ASN A 234 -22.33 -42.75 -8.68
C ASN A 234 -22.87 -41.58 -9.50
N GLY A 235 -22.00 -40.61 -9.81
CA GLY A 235 -22.34 -39.43 -10.59
C GLY A 235 -22.88 -38.25 -9.79
N ASP A 236 -23.09 -38.40 -8.47
CA ASP A 236 -23.39 -37.30 -7.60
C ASP A 236 -22.23 -36.28 -7.61
N THR A 237 -22.54 -35.01 -7.40
CA THR A 237 -21.52 -33.96 -7.31
C THR A 237 -21.36 -33.50 -5.87
N VAL A 238 -20.10 -33.47 -5.39
CA VAL A 238 -19.69 -32.84 -4.15
C VAL A 238 -18.98 -31.55 -4.47
N VAL A 239 -19.35 -30.47 -3.78
CA VAL A 239 -18.79 -29.12 -3.97
C VAL A 239 -17.97 -28.75 -2.75
N VAL A 240 -16.75 -28.28 -2.96
CA VAL A 240 -15.84 -27.91 -1.87
C VAL A 240 -15.36 -26.49 -2.05
N THR A 241 -15.43 -25.68 -0.98
CA THR A 241 -14.89 -24.31 -0.92
C THR A 241 -13.97 -24.18 0.29
N ALA A 242 -13.03 -23.24 0.21
CA ALA A 242 -12.21 -22.80 1.33
C ALA A 242 -12.59 -21.38 1.73
N THR A 243 -12.53 -21.06 3.01
CA THR A 243 -12.79 -19.72 3.55
C THR A 243 -11.63 -19.35 4.47
N ASP A 244 -10.99 -18.20 4.23
CA ASP A 244 -9.91 -17.70 5.08
C ASP A 244 -10.42 -17.16 6.43
N LYS A 245 -9.52 -16.58 7.23
CA LYS A 245 -9.83 -16.02 8.54
C LYS A 245 -10.64 -14.71 8.46
N GLU A 246 -10.55 -14.00 7.34
CA GLU A 246 -11.25 -12.74 7.07
C GLU A 246 -12.65 -12.96 6.50
N GLY A 247 -12.94 -14.17 6.01
CA GLY A 247 -14.23 -14.56 5.47
C GLY A 247 -14.30 -14.54 3.94
N ASN A 248 -13.17 -14.38 3.24
CA ASN A 248 -13.13 -14.48 1.79
C ASN A 248 -13.26 -15.95 1.38
N ILE A 249 -14.08 -16.22 0.37
CA ILE A 249 -14.46 -17.57 -0.04
C ILE A 249 -13.86 -17.87 -1.41
N SER A 250 -13.17 -19.00 -1.53
CA SER A 250 -12.57 -19.49 -2.78
C SER A 250 -13.61 -19.78 -3.86
N GLU A 251 -13.15 -19.86 -5.10
CA GLU A 251 -13.91 -20.54 -6.15
C GLU A 251 -14.18 -21.99 -5.74
N PRO A 252 -15.35 -22.56 -6.10
CA PRO A 252 -15.72 -23.91 -5.72
C PRO A 252 -15.00 -24.97 -6.58
N THR A 253 -14.52 -26.03 -5.95
CA THR A 253 -14.10 -27.25 -6.64
C THR A 253 -15.24 -28.26 -6.63
N ASN A 254 -15.58 -28.73 -7.82
CA ASN A 254 -16.60 -29.77 -8.01
C ASN A 254 -15.93 -31.12 -8.30
N THR A 255 -16.30 -32.16 -7.56
CA THR A 255 -15.88 -33.53 -7.83
C THR A 255 -17.08 -34.43 -8.00
N ASN A 256 -16.99 -35.40 -8.92
CA ASN A 256 -18.04 -36.40 -9.12
C ASN A 256 -17.73 -37.67 -8.33
N VAL A 257 -18.74 -38.18 -7.66
CA VAL A 257 -18.65 -39.44 -6.90
C VAL A 257 -18.56 -40.62 -7.87
N ILE A 258 -17.60 -41.50 -7.64
CA ILE A 258 -17.41 -42.73 -8.39
C ILE A 258 -18.12 -43.87 -7.64
N GLY A 259 -19.00 -44.57 -8.33
CA GLY A 259 -19.67 -45.76 -7.76
C GLY A 259 -18.67 -46.93 -7.62
N THR A 260 -18.55 -47.46 -6.41
CA THR A 260 -17.81 -48.71 -6.15
C THR A 260 -18.68 -49.93 -6.40
N GLY A 261 -19.83 -49.75 -7.05
CA GLY A 261 -20.78 -50.80 -7.34
C GLY A 261 -20.17 -51.90 -8.20
N GLU A 262 -20.54 -53.12 -7.88
CA GLU A 262 -20.21 -54.34 -8.60
C GLU A 262 -20.11 -54.07 -10.10
N GLU A 263 -19.02 -54.55 -10.75
CA GLU A 263 -18.99 -54.67 -12.21
C GLU A 263 -20.37 -55.15 -12.65
N PRO A 264 -20.96 -54.57 -13.72
CA PRO A 264 -22.26 -55.07 -14.20
C PRO A 264 -22.11 -56.56 -14.39
N GLY A 265 -22.80 -57.31 -13.53
CA GLY A 265 -22.66 -58.78 -13.41
C GLY A 265 -22.55 -59.32 -14.83
N THR A 266 -21.47 -60.04 -15.10
CA THR A 266 -21.36 -60.81 -16.32
C THR A 266 -22.66 -61.58 -16.40
N GLY A 267 -23.54 -61.15 -17.32
CA GLY A 267 -24.87 -61.71 -17.47
C GLY A 267 -24.77 -63.22 -17.41
N GLU A 268 -25.66 -63.82 -16.61
CA GLU A 268 -25.73 -65.28 -16.47
C GLU A 268 -25.50 -65.93 -17.82
N ASN A 269 -24.46 -66.79 -17.87
CA ASN A 269 -24.20 -67.62 -19.01
C ASN A 269 -25.50 -68.33 -19.35
N PRO A 270 -26.15 -68.04 -20.53
CA PRO A 270 -27.37 -68.73 -20.88
C PRO A 270 -27.07 -70.22 -20.89
N GLY A 271 -27.84 -70.99 -20.00
CA GLY A 271 -27.67 -72.42 -19.70
C GLY A 271 -27.27 -73.21 -20.94
N THR A 272 -26.29 -74.09 -20.72
CA THR A 272 -25.86 -75.11 -21.68
C THR A 272 -27.09 -75.85 -22.23
N GLY A 273 -27.51 -75.41 -23.44
CA GLY A 273 -28.48 -76.17 -24.23
C GLY A 273 -27.85 -77.55 -24.56
N GLU A 274 -28.65 -78.61 -24.40
CA GLU A 274 -28.28 -79.96 -24.66
C GLU A 274 -27.61 -80.13 -26.03
N GLU A 275 -26.55 -81.00 -26.09
CA GLU A 275 -25.85 -81.36 -27.31
C GLU A 275 -26.85 -82.00 -28.29
N PRO A 276 -26.96 -81.61 -29.54
CA PRO A 276 -27.60 -82.41 -30.57
C PRO A 276 -26.66 -83.49 -31.04
N GLY A 277 -27.17 -84.72 -31.11
CA GLY A 277 -26.45 -85.91 -31.40
C GLY A 277 -25.59 -85.93 -32.66
N THR A 278 -24.59 -86.81 -32.64
CA THR A 278 -23.65 -87.17 -33.65
C THR A 278 -24.28 -87.41 -35.03
N GLY A 279 -24.06 -86.51 -35.98
CA GLY A 279 -24.33 -86.67 -37.40
C GLY A 279 -23.03 -86.92 -38.16
N GLU A 280 -23.04 -87.84 -39.12
CA GLU A 280 -21.92 -88.38 -39.92
C GLU A 280 -21.11 -87.38 -40.67
N GLU A 281 -19.79 -87.67 -40.81
CA GLU A 281 -18.87 -86.90 -41.67
C GLU A 281 -19.26 -86.88 -43.14
N PRO A 282 -19.18 -85.73 -43.85
CA PRO A 282 -18.96 -85.74 -45.30
C PRO A 282 -17.54 -85.24 -45.63
N GLY A 283 -16.98 -85.89 -46.61
CA GLY A 283 -15.66 -85.99 -47.07
C GLY A 283 -14.92 -84.70 -47.44
N THR A 284 -13.64 -84.90 -47.53
CA THR A 284 -12.56 -84.04 -47.98
C THR A 284 -12.88 -83.16 -49.21
N GLY A 285 -12.90 -81.82 -49.04
CA GLY A 285 -12.94 -80.85 -50.13
C GLY A 285 -11.64 -80.01 -50.12
N GLU A 286 -11.15 -79.78 -51.27
CA GLU A 286 -9.81 -79.25 -51.64
C GLU A 286 -9.56 -77.84 -51.13
N ASN A 287 -8.31 -77.56 -50.83
CA ASN A 287 -7.68 -76.32 -50.41
C ASN A 287 -7.77 -75.24 -51.51
N PRO A 288 -8.34 -74.01 -51.29
CA PRO A 288 -8.17 -72.91 -52.19
C PRO A 288 -7.01 -71.98 -51.69
N GLY A 289 -6.28 -71.54 -52.68
CA GLY A 289 -4.99 -70.90 -52.62
C GLY A 289 -4.85 -69.60 -51.81
N THR A 290 -3.63 -69.35 -51.56
CA THR A 290 -3.01 -68.15 -50.96
C THR A 290 -3.56 -66.85 -51.52
N GLY A 291 -4.27 -66.05 -50.69
CA GLY A 291 -4.60 -64.68 -50.97
C GLY A 291 -3.48 -63.73 -50.48
N GLU A 292 -3.16 -62.78 -51.35
CA GLU A 292 -2.07 -61.81 -51.19
C GLU A 292 -2.27 -60.92 -49.98
N GLU A 293 -1.19 -60.54 -49.33
CA GLU A 293 -1.13 -59.54 -48.25
C GLU A 293 -1.62 -58.16 -48.70
N PRO A 294 -2.41 -57.40 -47.90
CA PRO A 294 -2.70 -56.01 -48.21
C PRO A 294 -1.52 -55.12 -47.88
N GLY A 295 -1.16 -54.27 -48.86
CA GLY A 295 -0.04 -53.37 -48.82
C GLY A 295 -0.09 -52.36 -47.65
N THR A 296 1.10 -52.03 -47.19
CA THR A 296 1.39 -51.01 -46.15
C THR A 296 0.87 -49.65 -46.61
N GLY A 297 -0.08 -49.10 -45.83
CA GLY A 297 -0.58 -47.74 -46.00
C GLY A 297 0.50 -46.70 -45.67
N GLU A 298 0.62 -45.70 -46.52
CA GLU A 298 1.58 -44.60 -46.41
C GLU A 298 1.32 -43.71 -45.17
N ASN A 299 2.38 -43.28 -44.52
CA ASN A 299 2.44 -42.39 -43.40
C ASN A 299 1.94 -40.98 -43.81
N PRO A 300 1.02 -40.33 -43.05
CA PRO A 300 0.63 -38.95 -43.34
C PRO A 300 1.77 -38.00 -43.03
N GLY A 301 2.04 -37.11 -44.01
CA GLY A 301 3.09 -36.12 -43.98
C GLY A 301 3.02 -35.15 -42.80
N THR A 302 4.18 -34.78 -42.32
CA THR A 302 4.42 -33.72 -41.33
C THR A 302 3.86 -32.40 -41.82
N GLY A 303 2.93 -31.82 -41.05
CA GLY A 303 2.41 -30.46 -41.27
C GLY A 303 3.52 -29.42 -41.09
N GLU A 304 3.55 -28.45 -41.99
CA GLU A 304 4.47 -27.32 -42.01
C GLU A 304 4.28 -26.41 -40.81
N GLU A 305 5.37 -25.93 -40.24
CA GLU A 305 5.40 -24.88 -39.19
C GLU A 305 4.83 -23.55 -39.74
N PRO A 306 4.04 -22.77 -38.97
CA PRO A 306 3.66 -21.43 -39.37
C PRO A 306 4.85 -20.48 -39.32
N GLY A 307 5.11 -19.78 -40.42
CA GLY A 307 6.19 -18.83 -40.60
C GLY A 307 6.15 -17.66 -39.60
N ALA A 308 7.34 -17.24 -39.20
CA ALA A 308 7.60 -16.06 -38.36
C ALA A 308 7.00 -14.80 -39.03
N GLY A 309 6.14 -14.09 -38.30
CA GLY A 309 5.61 -12.80 -38.69
C GLY A 309 6.71 -11.73 -38.72
N GLU A 310 6.70 -10.92 -39.77
CA GLU A 310 7.62 -9.83 -40.03
C GLU A 310 7.46 -8.71 -38.99
N GLU A 311 8.56 -8.15 -38.53
CA GLU A 311 8.63 -6.94 -37.68
C GLU A 311 8.06 -5.71 -38.42
N PRO A 312 7.30 -4.81 -37.76
CA PRO A 312 6.89 -3.54 -38.38
C PRO A 312 8.09 -2.60 -38.48
N GLY A 313 8.34 -2.11 -39.69
CA GLY A 313 9.44 -1.20 -40.02
C GLY A 313 9.43 0.09 -39.24
N ALA A 314 10.62 0.57 -38.89
CA ALA A 314 10.91 1.87 -38.30
C ALA A 314 10.42 3.03 -39.19
N GLY A 315 9.53 3.87 -38.63
CA GLY A 315 9.09 5.09 -39.27
C GLY A 315 10.20 6.14 -39.36
N GLU A 316 10.33 6.75 -40.53
CA GLU A 316 11.29 7.81 -40.88
C GLU A 316 11.03 9.08 -40.05
N ALA A 317 12.11 9.70 -39.55
CA ALA A 317 12.12 11.02 -38.96
C ALA A 317 11.94 12.12 -40.05
N PRO A 318 11.21 13.21 -39.78
CA PRO A 318 11.17 14.34 -40.70
C PRO A 318 12.46 15.18 -40.62
N SER A 319 13.02 15.46 -41.80
CA SER A 319 14.15 16.33 -42.03
C SER A 319 13.81 17.80 -41.69
N THR A 320 14.63 18.46 -40.87
CA THR A 320 14.60 19.92 -40.73
C THR A 320 15.67 20.55 -41.58
N GLY A 321 15.27 21.55 -42.31
CA GLY A 321 16.10 22.37 -43.20
C GLY A 321 17.09 23.28 -42.44
N GLU A 322 18.11 23.58 -43.18
CA GLU A 322 19.26 24.40 -42.96
C GLU A 322 18.99 25.83 -42.44
N ASN A 323 19.88 26.38 -41.63
CA ASN A 323 20.66 27.54 -41.94
C ASN A 323 21.77 27.81 -40.89
N SER A 324 23.01 27.70 -41.36
CA SER A 324 24.20 28.31 -40.81
C SER A 324 24.41 29.68 -41.52
N PRO A 325 25.17 30.66 -40.98
CA PRO A 325 26.63 30.56 -40.91
C PRO A 325 27.37 31.39 -39.82
N ASN A 326 28.53 30.91 -39.57
CA ASN A 326 29.86 31.58 -39.54
C ASN A 326 30.47 32.08 -38.23
N ALA A 327 31.51 31.41 -37.87
CA ALA A 327 32.94 31.79 -37.73
C ALA A 327 33.31 32.60 -36.46
N SER A 328 34.33 32.32 -35.74
CA SER A 328 35.73 32.02 -36.01
C SER A 328 36.54 31.91 -34.72
N HIS A 329 37.50 30.97 -34.70
CA HIS A 329 38.90 31.10 -34.16
C HIS A 329 39.07 31.32 -32.64
N ASN A 330 39.92 30.66 -31.90
CA ASN A 330 41.16 29.94 -32.11
C ASN A 330 41.64 29.35 -30.79
N LYS A 331 42.18 28.14 -30.80
CA LYS A 331 43.50 27.69 -30.27
C LYS A 331 43.91 28.18 -28.87
N ASP A 332 44.50 27.45 -28.03
CA ASP A 332 45.46 26.35 -27.96
C ASP A 332 45.63 25.98 -26.49
N ASN A 333 45.69 24.74 -26.19
CA ASN A 333 46.88 23.90 -25.95
C ASN A 333 47.30 23.69 -24.50
N SER A 334 47.51 22.42 -24.23
CA SER A 334 48.46 21.84 -23.27
C SER A 334 47.94 21.31 -21.94
N ASN A 335 47.69 20.01 -21.96
CA ASN A 335 48.14 19.04 -20.95
C ASN A 335 49.67 18.88 -21.01
N PRO A 336 50.46 18.32 -20.08
CA PRO A 336 50.16 17.22 -19.19
C PRO A 336 50.87 17.30 -17.81
N ASN A 337 50.63 16.28 -17.01
CA ASN A 337 51.55 15.43 -16.25
C ASN A 337 51.22 15.25 -14.78
N GLU A 338 50.81 14.05 -14.47
CA GLU A 338 51.48 12.99 -13.66
C GLU A 338 52.28 13.43 -12.42
N SER A 339 51.92 12.81 -11.32
CA SER A 339 52.62 11.76 -10.54
C SER A 339 52.01 11.68 -9.15
N GLN A 340 51.49 10.51 -8.78
CA GLN A 340 52.09 9.34 -8.12
C GLN A 340 52.58 9.60 -6.70
N ALA A 341 52.05 8.69 -5.85
CA ALA A 341 52.71 7.92 -4.78
C ALA A 341 52.79 8.66 -3.42
N GLU A 342 52.61 8.07 -2.33
CA GLU A 342 52.59 6.78 -1.71
C GLU A 342 52.22 6.93 -0.23
N ALA A 343 51.49 5.97 0.28
CA ALA A 343 51.58 5.23 1.50
C ALA A 343 52.55 5.67 2.64
N SER A 344 52.04 5.61 3.86
CA SER A 344 52.63 4.92 5.02
C SER A 344 51.72 5.09 6.25
N ASN A 345 51.07 4.08 6.72
CA ASN A 345 51.40 3.18 7.82
C ASN A 345 51.97 3.80 9.10
N ASN A 346 51.26 3.68 10.21
CA ASN A 346 51.66 3.02 11.45
C ASN A 346 50.63 3.27 12.55
N SER A 347 49.90 2.30 13.05
CA SER A 347 50.17 1.27 14.03
C SER A 347 50.47 1.75 15.48
N SER A 348 49.68 1.15 16.40
CA SER A 348 49.96 0.80 17.78
C SER A 348 49.64 1.88 18.83
N ASN A 349 48.97 1.65 19.95
CA ASN A 349 48.86 0.55 20.88
C ASN A 349 47.80 0.88 21.95
N VAL A 350 46.93 -0.01 22.24
CA VAL A 350 46.68 -0.76 23.47
C VAL A 350 47.17 -0.09 24.79
N VAL A 351 46.24 0.14 25.72
CA VAL A 351 46.36 -0.29 27.11
C VAL A 351 44.93 -0.43 27.70
N GLU A 352 44.65 -1.65 28.12
CA GLU A 352 43.63 -2.04 29.11
C GLU A 352 43.83 -1.32 30.45
N ASN A 353 42.75 -1.07 31.17
CA ASN A 353 42.74 -1.45 32.58
C ASN A 353 41.32 -1.60 33.15
N ASN A 354 41.05 -2.81 33.52
CA ASN A 354 40.08 -3.32 34.45
C ASN A 354 40.11 -2.55 35.80
N LYS A 355 38.93 -2.26 36.36
CA LYS A 355 38.67 -2.58 37.75
C LYS A 355 37.17 -2.59 38.09
N SER A 356 36.73 -3.77 38.37
CA SER A 356 35.56 -4.18 39.15
C SER A 356 35.56 -3.55 40.56
N ILE A 357 34.40 -3.15 41.07
CA ILE A 357 34.02 -3.35 42.47
C ILE A 357 32.48 -3.41 42.57
N ASP A 358 32.05 -4.53 43.15
CA ASP A 358 30.74 -4.84 43.71
C ASP A 358 30.20 -3.82 44.71
N ASN A 359 28.88 -3.59 44.80
CA ASN A 359 28.08 -4.10 45.92
C ASN A 359 26.58 -3.72 45.83
N LYS A 360 25.75 -4.77 45.81
CA LYS A 360 24.48 -5.01 46.51
C LYS A 360 23.77 -3.79 47.13
N THR A 361 22.50 -3.59 46.75
CA THR A 361 21.39 -3.88 47.69
C THR A 361 20.06 -4.07 46.98
N ASN A 362 19.51 -5.19 47.31
CA ASN A 362 18.18 -5.71 47.13
C ASN A 362 17.14 -4.79 47.80
N LYS A 363 16.05 -4.40 47.06
CA LYS A 363 14.74 -4.17 47.69
C LYS A 363 13.64 -4.56 46.74
N GLN A 364 13.09 -5.74 46.97
CA GLN A 364 11.73 -6.10 46.63
C GLN A 364 10.74 -5.11 47.26
N SER A 365 9.76 -4.71 46.50
CA SER A 365 8.42 -4.37 46.97
C SER A 365 7.47 -4.56 45.77
N LYS A 366 6.83 -5.73 45.69
CA LYS A 366 5.50 -6.02 46.22
C LYS A 366 4.42 -5.32 45.40
N LEU A 367 3.78 -6.15 44.51
CA LEU A 367 2.46 -5.94 43.94
C LEU A 367 1.41 -5.72 45.03
N PRO A 368 0.37 -4.93 44.80
CA PRO A 368 -0.91 -5.18 45.45
C PRO A 368 -1.86 -5.82 44.44
N GLU A 369 -2.46 -6.91 44.90
CA GLU A 369 -3.61 -7.58 44.37
C GLU A 369 -4.88 -6.75 44.52
N THR A 370 -5.76 -6.93 43.52
CA THR A 370 -7.23 -7.03 43.56
C THR A 370 -8.04 -5.95 44.24
N GLY A 371 -8.93 -5.39 43.48
CA GLY A 371 -10.14 -4.69 43.93
C GLY A 371 -11.06 -4.55 42.72
N GLU A 372 -12.07 -5.42 42.66
CA GLU A 372 -13.24 -5.32 41.82
C GLU A 372 -13.94 -3.96 42.06
N GLU A 373 -14.24 -3.20 41.01
CA GLU A 373 -15.48 -2.44 40.93
C GLU A 373 -15.93 -2.41 39.47
N GLU A 374 -16.94 -3.20 39.26
CA GLU A 374 -17.83 -3.13 38.12
C GLU A 374 -18.58 -1.80 38.08
N THR A 375 -18.91 -1.46 36.80
CA THR A 375 -20.02 -0.58 36.43
C THR A 375 -19.86 0.90 36.71
N ARG A 376 -19.57 1.63 35.62
CA ARG A 376 -20.20 2.88 35.16
C ARG A 376 -19.36 3.55 34.08
N ASN A 377 -19.50 3.19 32.82
CA ASN A 377 -19.18 4.05 31.67
C ASN A 377 -19.66 3.45 30.33
N ALA A 378 -20.84 2.86 30.33
CA ALA A 378 -21.48 2.40 29.09
C ALA A 378 -22.58 3.37 28.59
N THR A 379 -22.54 4.66 28.96
CA THR A 379 -23.61 5.60 28.57
C THR A 379 -23.12 6.92 27.98
N LEU A 380 -21.86 7.06 27.55
CA LEU A 380 -21.40 8.34 26.97
C LEU A 380 -21.11 8.31 25.46
N PHE A 381 -21.20 7.15 24.79
CA PHE A 381 -21.00 7.07 23.34
C PHE A 381 -22.28 6.93 22.52
N GLY A 382 -23.45 6.83 23.16
CA GLY A 382 -24.75 6.68 22.48
C GLY A 382 -25.45 7.98 22.10
N SER A 383 -25.01 9.14 22.56
CA SER A 383 -25.74 10.42 22.37
C SER A 383 -25.12 11.36 21.33
N LEU A 384 -23.97 11.06 20.74
CA LEU A 384 -23.33 11.94 19.75
C LEU A 384 -23.80 11.67 18.31
N PHE A 385 -24.34 10.49 18.02
CA PHE A 385 -24.87 10.17 16.68
C PHE A 385 -26.36 10.52 16.46
N ALA A 386 -27.11 10.80 17.51
CA ALA A 386 -28.50 11.22 17.38
C ALA A 386 -28.67 12.72 17.02
N GLY A 387 -27.63 13.54 17.21
CA GLY A 387 -27.65 14.97 16.93
C GLY A 387 -27.41 15.36 15.47
N LEU A 388 -26.60 14.59 14.74
CA LEU A 388 -26.25 14.87 13.34
C LEU A 388 -27.34 14.44 12.35
N GLY A 389 -28.12 13.40 12.67
CA GLY A 389 -29.23 12.95 11.83
C GLY A 389 -30.42 13.92 11.81
N ALA A 390 -30.66 14.65 12.90
CA ALA A 390 -31.75 15.62 12.99
C ALA A 390 -31.45 16.92 12.24
N LEU A 391 -30.19 17.33 12.13
CA LEU A 391 -29.80 18.58 11.46
C LEU A 391 -29.88 18.45 9.93
N LEU A 392 -29.60 17.26 9.37
CA LEU A 392 -29.72 17.01 7.93
C LEU A 392 -31.17 16.86 7.46
N LEU A 393 -32.09 16.42 8.32
CA LEU A 393 -33.51 16.33 8.00
C LEU A 393 -34.21 17.72 8.04
N PHE A 394 -33.72 18.65 8.85
CA PHE A 394 -34.30 20.04 8.89
C PHE A 394 -33.79 20.87 7.69
N ALA A 395 -32.58 20.68 7.21
CA ALA A 395 -32.08 21.38 6.03
C ALA A 395 -32.79 20.92 4.73
N LYS A 396 -33.16 19.63 4.61
CA LYS A 396 -33.89 19.11 3.45
C LYS A 396 -35.38 19.54 3.44
N ARG A 397 -35.94 19.88 4.60
CA ARG A 397 -37.34 20.37 4.70
C ARG A 397 -37.50 21.88 4.44
N ARG A 398 -36.42 22.67 4.61
CA ARG A 398 -36.45 24.11 4.30
C ARG A 398 -36.26 24.38 2.80
N ARG A 399 -35.53 23.57 2.04
CA ARG A 399 -35.39 23.76 0.59
C ARG A 399 -36.62 23.39 -0.25
N LYS A 400 -37.58 22.63 0.32
CA LYS A 400 -38.80 22.24 -0.38
C LYS A 400 -39.97 23.27 -0.20
N LYS A 401 -39.74 24.36 0.55
CA LYS A 401 -40.72 25.39 0.77
C LYS A 401 -40.46 26.70 0.02
N GLU A 402 -39.32 26.81 -0.67
CA GLU A 402 -38.99 28.02 -1.45
C GLU A 402 -39.24 27.85 -2.95
N ASP A 403 -39.55 26.61 -3.40
CA ASP A 403 -39.86 26.34 -4.83
C ASP A 403 -41.35 26.31 -5.16
N GLU A 404 -42.25 26.71 -4.20
CA GLU A 404 -43.69 26.86 -4.41
C GLU A 404 -44.19 28.28 -4.06
N LYS A 405 -43.48 29.31 -4.52
CA LYS A 405 -44.05 30.64 -4.61
C LYS A 405 -43.63 31.36 -5.88
#